data_9814ebe76b0d1cdf1dd682e78f866b00
#
_entry.id   9814ebe76b0d1cdf1dd682e78f866b00
#
_cell.length_a   1.000
_cell.length_b   1.000
_cell.length_c   1.000
_cell.angle_alpha   90.00
_cell.angle_beta   90.00
_cell.angle_gamma   90.00
#
_symmetry.space_group_name_H-M   'P 1'
#
loop_
_entity.id
_entity.type
_entity.pdbx_description
1 polymer ?
#
loop_
_entity_poly.entity_id
_entity_poly.type
_entity_poly.pdbx_seq_one_letter_code
_entity_poly.pdbx_strand_id
1 'polypeptide(L)'
;MTEYKGMAVERDGDSYTTRRESREALVQTTLDFGPRRDPKLDTTLAFFDHMLEMLGWYADINVDASYEVRTYRLMHVVMEDIGLALGAAAGQAISDRIADGVESNGFAYGVMDEASALAQISFEGRANTFVKRGGASSFERVEDVLCVDLVAFFEGFSQGARCTIQLDLFDDSNDPHHA
;
A
#
# COMPACT_ATOMS: atom_id res chain seq x y z
N MET A 1 3.41 -6.63 19.93
CA MET A 1 4.32 -6.94 18.79
C MET A 1 3.73 -8.14 18.08
N THR A 2 3.14 -7.95 16.90
CA THR A 2 2.59 -9.04 16.11
C THR A 2 3.72 -9.51 15.20
N GLU A 3 4.42 -10.56 15.66
CA GLU A 3 5.49 -11.16 14.87
C GLU A 3 4.87 -11.99 13.74
N TYR A 4 4.82 -11.43 12.54
CA TYR A 4 4.66 -12.26 11.36
C TYR A 4 5.96 -13.03 11.15
N LYS A 5 5.88 -14.32 10.87
CA LYS A 5 7.03 -15.20 10.70
C LYS A 5 7.96 -14.62 9.62
N GLY A 6 9.10 -14.05 10.03
CA GLY A 6 10.08 -13.40 9.16
C GLY A 6 9.87 -11.91 8.88
N MET A 7 9.00 -11.22 9.62
CA MET A 7 8.77 -9.78 9.48
C MET A 7 8.83 -9.10 10.85
N ALA A 8 9.57 -7.99 10.94
CA ALA A 8 9.68 -7.15 12.13
C ALA A 8 9.44 -5.69 11.76
N VAL A 9 8.78 -4.94 12.62
CA VAL A 9 8.62 -3.49 12.51
C VAL A 9 9.49 -2.82 13.55
N GLU A 10 10.39 -1.95 13.12
CA GLU A 10 11.24 -1.12 13.96
C GLU A 10 10.71 0.31 13.93
N ARG A 11 10.64 0.94 15.11
CA ARG A 11 10.24 2.33 15.26
C ARG A 11 11.45 3.18 15.64
N ASP A 12 11.64 4.29 14.92
CA ASP A 12 12.58 5.36 15.28
C ASP A 12 11.87 6.71 15.18
N GLY A 13 11.50 7.28 16.32
CA GLY A 13 10.70 8.51 16.36
C GLY A 13 9.34 8.34 15.69
N ASP A 14 9.12 9.08 14.61
CA ASP A 14 7.90 9.03 13.79
C ASP A 14 8.03 8.10 12.58
N SER A 15 9.12 7.37 12.46
CA SER A 15 9.44 6.46 11.36
C SER A 15 9.22 5.01 11.76
N TYR A 16 8.54 4.24 10.90
CA TYR A 16 8.23 2.82 11.08
C TYR A 16 8.79 2.04 9.90
N THR A 17 9.86 1.30 10.14
CA THR A 17 10.52 0.49 9.13
C THR A 17 10.17 -0.97 9.31
N THR A 18 9.69 -1.60 8.24
CA THR A 18 9.44 -3.03 8.18
C THR A 18 10.47 -3.70 7.32
N ARG A 19 11.05 -4.78 7.82
CA ARG A 19 11.92 -5.66 7.06
C ARG A 19 11.32 -7.07 7.04
N ARG A 20 11.12 -7.59 5.84
CA ARG A 20 10.66 -8.95 5.60
C ARG A 20 11.69 -9.68 4.74
N GLU A 21 12.17 -10.79 5.26
CA GLU A 21 13.13 -11.65 4.57
C GLU A 21 12.49 -13.01 4.29
N SER A 22 12.49 -13.40 3.03
CA SER A 22 12.01 -14.69 2.57
C SER A 22 13.06 -15.38 1.68
N ARG A 23 12.76 -16.59 1.24
CA ARG A 23 13.58 -17.27 0.25
C ARG A 23 13.57 -16.55 -1.11
N GLU A 24 12.48 -15.85 -1.41
CA GLU A 24 12.24 -15.23 -2.71
C GLU A 24 12.83 -13.84 -2.81
N ALA A 25 12.76 -13.07 -1.72
CA ALA A 25 13.15 -11.67 -1.70
C ALA A 25 13.54 -11.16 -0.31
N LEU A 26 14.20 -10.00 -0.31
CA LEU A 26 14.28 -9.10 0.83
C LEU A 26 13.45 -7.86 0.51
N VAL A 27 12.46 -7.60 1.34
CA VAL A 27 11.60 -6.43 1.26
C VAL A 27 11.88 -5.51 2.43
N GLN A 28 12.06 -4.24 2.16
CA GLN A 28 12.14 -3.21 3.20
C GLN A 28 11.24 -2.04 2.83
N THR A 29 10.43 -1.61 3.78
CA THR A 29 9.53 -0.47 3.62
C THR A 29 9.63 0.45 4.83
N THR A 30 9.39 1.75 4.63
CA THR A 30 9.32 2.72 5.72
C THR A 30 8.13 3.64 5.52
N LEU A 31 7.34 3.82 6.57
CA LEU A 31 6.40 4.93 6.70
C LEU A 31 6.97 5.92 7.72
N ASP A 32 7.16 7.16 7.30
CA ASP A 32 7.76 8.20 8.11
C ASP A 32 6.83 9.44 8.11
N PHE A 33 6.34 9.80 9.29
CA PHE A 33 5.42 10.91 9.52
C PHE A 33 6.15 12.22 9.86
N GLY A 34 7.46 12.26 9.66
CA GLY A 34 8.30 13.45 9.81
C GLY A 34 8.20 14.42 8.64
N PRO A 35 9.04 15.45 8.60
CA PRO A 35 9.06 16.43 7.53
C PRO A 35 9.22 15.77 6.16
N ARG A 36 8.54 16.33 5.15
CA ARG A 36 8.57 15.80 3.78
C ARG A 36 9.99 15.77 3.21
N ARG A 37 10.29 14.70 2.52
CA ARG A 37 11.54 14.45 1.82
C ARG A 37 11.29 13.64 0.54
N ASP A 38 12.30 13.54 -0.31
CA ASP A 38 12.24 12.66 -1.48
C ASP A 38 12.11 11.19 -1.06
N PRO A 39 11.21 10.42 -1.68
CA PRO A 39 11.05 9.00 -1.40
C PRO A 39 12.23 8.19 -1.95
N LYS A 40 12.48 7.03 -1.34
CA LYS A 40 13.45 6.03 -1.82
C LYS A 40 12.68 4.81 -2.28
N LEU A 41 12.42 4.73 -3.58
CA LEU A 41 11.60 3.69 -4.19
C LEU A 41 12.43 2.88 -5.19
N ASP A 42 12.43 1.57 -5.03
CA ASP A 42 13.07 0.58 -5.90
C ASP A 42 12.32 -0.75 -5.76
N THR A 43 11.08 -0.79 -6.25
CA THR A 43 10.24 -1.98 -6.20
C THR A 43 10.45 -2.91 -7.37
N THR A 44 11.31 -2.54 -8.33
CA THR A 44 11.50 -3.21 -9.63
C THR A 44 10.36 -2.99 -10.63
N LEU A 45 9.35 -2.19 -10.30
CA LEU A 45 8.17 -1.90 -11.11
C LEU A 45 7.99 -0.38 -11.17
N ALA A 46 8.26 0.22 -12.34
CA ALA A 46 8.33 1.68 -12.49
C ALA A 46 6.99 2.37 -12.20
N PHE A 47 5.88 1.80 -12.69
CA PHE A 47 4.56 2.34 -12.41
C PHE A 47 4.21 2.23 -10.92
N PHE A 48 4.58 1.14 -10.27
CA PHE A 48 4.31 0.98 -8.84
C PHE A 48 5.13 1.93 -7.97
N ASP A 49 6.40 2.18 -8.32
CA ASP A 49 7.22 3.22 -7.67
C ASP A 49 6.53 4.58 -7.77
N HIS A 50 6.05 4.95 -8.98
CA HIS A 50 5.29 6.17 -9.18
C HIS A 50 4.00 6.21 -8.32
N MET A 51 3.24 5.12 -8.22
CA MET A 51 2.03 5.07 -7.40
C MET A 51 2.33 5.20 -5.91
N LEU A 52 3.41 4.61 -5.42
CA LEU A 52 3.83 4.77 -4.01
C LEU A 52 4.30 6.20 -3.71
N GLU A 53 4.98 6.86 -4.66
CA GLU A 53 5.32 8.28 -4.55
C GLU A 53 4.07 9.14 -4.45
N MET A 54 3.08 8.92 -5.32
CA MET A 54 1.80 9.63 -5.29
C MET A 54 1.01 9.38 -4.01
N LEU A 55 0.97 8.12 -3.55
CA LEU A 55 0.34 7.77 -2.27
C LEU A 55 0.97 8.56 -1.11
N GLY A 56 2.30 8.58 -1.03
CA GLY A 56 3.02 9.35 -0.02
C GLY A 56 2.73 10.85 -0.12
N TRP A 57 2.68 11.37 -1.35
CA TRP A 57 2.37 12.77 -1.60
C TRP A 57 0.99 13.18 -1.12
N TYR A 58 -0.05 12.43 -1.48
CA TYR A 58 -1.44 12.75 -1.11
C TYR A 58 -1.76 12.44 0.35
N ALA A 59 -1.11 11.46 0.95
CA ALA A 59 -1.29 11.13 2.36
C ALA A 59 -0.45 12.00 3.32
N ASP A 60 0.42 12.88 2.79
CA ASP A 60 1.38 13.67 3.55
C ASP A 60 2.29 12.83 4.46
N ILE A 61 2.73 11.69 3.94
CA ILE A 61 3.60 10.72 4.60
C ILE A 61 4.79 10.45 3.70
N ASN A 62 6.00 10.31 4.25
CA ASN A 62 7.12 9.80 3.47
C ASN A 62 7.04 8.27 3.38
N VAL A 63 7.10 7.75 2.15
CA VAL A 63 7.04 6.31 1.86
C VAL A 63 8.35 5.90 1.19
N ASP A 64 9.06 4.95 1.79
CA ASP A 64 10.16 4.26 1.13
C ASP A 64 9.78 2.79 0.92
N ALA A 65 10.21 2.21 -0.20
CA ALA A 65 10.03 0.79 -0.47
C ALA A 65 11.13 0.25 -1.37
N SER A 66 11.66 -0.91 -1.02
CA SER A 66 12.61 -1.63 -1.86
C SER A 66 12.32 -3.12 -1.88
N TYR A 67 12.58 -3.74 -3.04
CA TYR A 67 12.42 -5.17 -3.27
C TYR A 67 13.65 -5.77 -3.92
N GLU A 68 14.49 -6.43 -3.13
CA GLU A 68 15.67 -7.15 -3.60
C GLU A 68 15.31 -8.59 -3.97
N VAL A 69 15.36 -8.91 -5.26
CA VAL A 69 15.06 -10.25 -5.78
C VAL A 69 16.17 -11.23 -5.41
N ARG A 70 15.82 -12.37 -4.79
CA ARG A 70 16.76 -13.45 -4.48
C ARG A 70 16.65 -14.64 -5.41
N THR A 71 15.44 -15.02 -5.78
CA THR A 71 15.22 -16.21 -6.61
C THR A 71 14.46 -15.87 -7.88
N TYR A 72 13.23 -15.40 -7.76
CA TYR A 72 12.36 -15.08 -8.90
C TYR A 72 11.68 -13.74 -8.69
N ARG A 73 11.64 -12.93 -9.76
CA ARG A 73 10.84 -11.71 -9.79
C ARG A 73 9.45 -12.07 -10.29
N LEU A 74 8.50 -12.15 -9.38
CA LEU A 74 7.08 -12.37 -9.67
C LEU A 74 6.31 -11.12 -9.30
N MET A 75 5.69 -10.47 -10.26
CA MET A 75 5.03 -9.16 -10.10
C MET A 75 3.99 -9.19 -8.97
N HIS A 76 3.14 -10.21 -8.96
CA HIS A 76 2.16 -10.42 -7.89
C HIS A 76 2.80 -10.44 -6.50
N VAL A 77 3.89 -11.19 -6.33
CA VAL A 77 4.61 -11.31 -5.05
C VAL A 77 5.26 -9.99 -4.64
N VAL A 78 5.81 -9.23 -5.60
CA VAL A 78 6.36 -7.88 -5.33
C VAL A 78 5.28 -6.99 -4.71
N MET A 79 4.10 -6.94 -5.34
CA MET A 79 2.98 -6.12 -4.90
C MET A 79 2.45 -6.55 -3.53
N GLU A 80 2.17 -7.85 -3.36
CA GLU A 80 1.65 -8.41 -2.11
C GLU A 80 2.62 -8.19 -0.94
N ASP A 81 3.91 -8.49 -1.13
CA ASP A 81 4.93 -8.40 -0.08
C ASP A 81 5.20 -6.96 0.36
N ILE A 82 5.23 -6.01 -0.58
CA ILE A 82 5.35 -4.58 -0.25
C ILE A 82 4.09 -4.10 0.46
N GLY A 83 2.91 -4.49 -0.02
CA GLY A 83 1.64 -4.21 0.65
C GLY A 83 1.64 -4.71 2.09
N LEU A 84 2.01 -5.97 2.29
CA LEU A 84 2.10 -6.59 3.62
C LEU A 84 3.06 -5.84 4.55
N ALA A 85 4.23 -5.45 4.05
CA ALA A 85 5.25 -4.74 4.82
C ALA A 85 4.82 -3.30 5.19
N LEU A 86 4.28 -2.53 4.23
CA LEU A 86 3.73 -1.20 4.48
C LEU A 86 2.52 -1.26 5.43
N GLY A 87 1.65 -2.25 5.24
CA GLY A 87 0.52 -2.50 6.12
C GLY A 87 0.94 -2.76 7.55
N ALA A 88 1.98 -3.57 7.76
CA ALA A 88 2.51 -3.83 9.10
C ALA A 88 3.04 -2.55 9.78
N ALA A 89 3.77 -1.70 9.04
CA ALA A 89 4.22 -0.40 9.53
C ALA A 89 3.03 0.50 9.90
N ALA A 90 2.00 0.57 9.05
CA ALA A 90 0.80 1.36 9.31
C ALA A 90 0.02 0.86 10.53
N GLY A 91 -0.18 -0.45 10.66
CA GLY A 91 -0.86 -1.06 11.81
C GLY A 91 -0.12 -0.81 13.13
N GLN A 92 1.22 -0.85 13.11
CA GLN A 92 2.03 -0.51 14.28
C GLN A 92 1.92 0.97 14.62
N ALA A 93 1.97 1.87 13.61
CA ALA A 93 1.83 3.31 13.82
C ALA A 93 0.48 3.69 14.44
N ILE A 94 -0.61 3.07 13.98
CA ILE A 94 -1.94 3.24 14.58
C ILE A 94 -1.96 2.73 16.02
N SER A 95 -1.44 1.52 16.24
CA SER A 95 -1.40 0.90 17.59
C SER A 95 -0.66 1.76 18.61
N ASP A 96 0.47 2.34 18.21
CA ASP A 96 1.29 3.18 19.08
C ASP A 96 0.60 4.52 19.43
N ARG A 97 -0.31 4.99 18.57
CA ARG A 97 -1.02 6.27 18.72
C ARG A 97 -2.43 6.15 19.29
N ILE A 98 -2.92 4.94 19.56
CA ILE A 98 -4.28 4.73 20.12
C ILE A 98 -4.48 5.51 21.42
N ALA A 99 -3.47 5.54 22.29
CA ALA A 99 -3.55 6.25 23.57
C ALA A 99 -3.66 7.78 23.39
N ASP A 100 -3.17 8.32 22.27
CA ASP A 100 -3.23 9.73 21.91
C ASP A 100 -4.54 10.10 21.20
N GLY A 101 -5.44 9.14 20.97
CA GLY A 101 -6.76 9.37 20.39
C GLY A 101 -6.73 9.44 18.85
N VAL A 102 -5.94 8.59 18.18
CA VAL A 102 -5.93 8.51 16.72
C VAL A 102 -7.27 8.00 16.19
N GLU A 103 -7.71 8.56 15.06
CA GLU A 103 -8.86 8.05 14.33
C GLU A 103 -8.56 6.65 13.75
N SER A 104 -9.47 5.70 13.98
CA SER A 104 -9.31 4.32 13.49
C SER A 104 -9.85 4.10 12.09
N ASN A 105 -10.47 5.10 11.50
CA ASN A 105 -11.05 5.03 10.15
C ASN A 105 -10.84 6.35 9.41
N GLY A 106 -10.87 6.25 8.09
CA GLY A 106 -10.73 7.40 7.22
C GLY A 106 -11.26 7.10 5.82
N PHE A 107 -11.51 8.16 5.06
CA PHE A 107 -11.88 8.06 3.66
C PHE A 107 -11.34 9.24 2.87
N ALA A 108 -11.13 9.02 1.58
CA ALA A 108 -10.75 10.06 0.63
C ALA A 108 -11.44 9.82 -0.71
N TYR A 109 -11.89 10.91 -1.32
CA TYR A 109 -12.41 10.92 -2.69
C TYR A 109 -11.36 11.50 -3.61
N GLY A 110 -10.98 10.75 -4.64
CA GLY A 110 -10.00 11.15 -5.65
C GLY A 110 -10.66 11.38 -6.99
N VAL A 111 -10.13 12.32 -7.78
CA VAL A 111 -10.55 12.62 -9.15
C VAL A 111 -9.30 12.81 -10.00
N MET A 112 -9.27 12.17 -11.16
CA MET A 112 -8.28 12.41 -12.21
C MET A 112 -9.02 12.44 -13.55
N ASP A 113 -9.10 13.63 -14.14
CA ASP A 113 -9.86 13.91 -15.35
C ASP A 113 -11.29 13.31 -15.31
N GLU A 114 -11.60 12.32 -16.14
CA GLU A 114 -12.90 11.64 -16.17
C GLU A 114 -13.05 10.56 -15.09
N ALA A 115 -11.95 10.11 -14.47
CA ALA A 115 -11.98 9.05 -13.48
C ALA A 115 -12.22 9.58 -12.07
N SER A 116 -12.92 8.82 -11.26
CA SER A 116 -13.11 9.13 -9.84
C SER A 116 -13.19 7.87 -8.98
N ALA A 117 -12.69 7.97 -7.76
CA ALA A 117 -12.68 6.87 -6.82
C ALA A 117 -12.91 7.33 -5.37
N LEU A 118 -13.48 6.44 -4.57
CA LEU A 118 -13.55 6.58 -3.12
C LEU A 118 -12.73 5.47 -2.47
N ALA A 119 -11.75 5.84 -1.67
CA ALA A 119 -11.01 4.94 -0.80
C ALA A 119 -11.48 5.09 0.65
N GLN A 120 -11.72 3.97 1.32
CA GLN A 120 -12.11 3.93 2.72
C GLN A 120 -11.24 2.90 3.44
N ILE A 121 -10.80 3.22 4.67
CA ILE A 121 -9.98 2.34 5.49
C ILE A 121 -10.49 2.32 6.93
N SER A 122 -10.44 1.14 7.57
CA SER A 122 -10.81 0.97 8.97
C SER A 122 -9.87 -0.01 9.67
N PHE A 123 -9.19 0.46 10.73
CA PHE A 123 -8.23 -0.31 11.53
C PHE A 123 -8.92 -0.99 12.73
N GLU A 124 -9.82 -1.93 12.45
CA GLU A 124 -10.59 -2.65 13.47
C GLU A 124 -10.10 -4.08 13.73
N GLY A 125 -8.91 -4.44 13.25
CA GLY A 125 -8.32 -5.75 13.48
C GLY A 125 -8.82 -6.84 12.51
N ARG A 126 -9.62 -6.50 11.50
CA ARG A 126 -10.13 -7.40 10.45
C ARG A 126 -9.46 -7.09 9.13
N ALA A 127 -8.77 -8.08 8.57
CA ALA A 127 -8.06 -7.94 7.31
C ALA A 127 -8.96 -8.31 6.13
N ASN A 128 -9.43 -7.31 5.39
CA ASN A 128 -10.25 -7.49 4.19
C ASN A 128 -9.98 -6.38 3.18
N THR A 129 -10.07 -6.72 1.90
CA THR A 129 -10.04 -5.76 0.80
C THR A 129 -11.25 -5.99 -0.10
N PHE A 130 -11.97 -4.92 -0.39
CA PHE A 130 -13.12 -4.92 -1.29
C PHE A 130 -12.88 -3.88 -2.37
N VAL A 131 -12.82 -4.33 -3.63
CA VAL A 131 -12.72 -3.45 -4.80
C VAL A 131 -14.00 -3.56 -5.59
N LYS A 132 -14.72 -2.44 -5.71
CA LYS A 132 -15.91 -2.33 -6.54
C LYS A 132 -15.55 -1.47 -7.76
N ARG A 133 -15.83 -2.00 -8.93
CA ARG A 133 -15.68 -1.31 -10.19
C ARG A 133 -17.07 -0.96 -10.70
N GLY A 134 -17.41 0.33 -10.65
CA GLY A 134 -18.59 0.86 -11.32
C GLY A 134 -18.29 0.98 -12.80
N GLY A 135 -19.25 0.54 -13.64
CA GLY A 135 -19.05 0.58 -15.09
C GLY A 135 -18.08 -0.48 -15.61
N ALA A 136 -17.62 -0.35 -16.85
CA ALA A 136 -16.95 -1.41 -17.57
C ALA A 136 -15.43 -1.23 -17.72
N SER A 137 -14.76 -0.52 -16.82
CA SER A 137 -13.30 -0.45 -16.89
C SER A 137 -12.69 -1.83 -16.60
N SER A 138 -12.56 -2.63 -17.64
CA SER A 138 -12.02 -3.98 -17.64
C SER A 138 -10.56 -4.02 -18.10
N PHE A 139 -9.80 -2.99 -17.76
CA PHE A 139 -8.37 -3.00 -18.12
C PHE A 139 -7.68 -4.15 -17.40
N GLU A 140 -6.98 -4.97 -18.16
CA GLU A 140 -6.16 -6.05 -17.61
C GLU A 140 -4.82 -5.51 -17.10
N ARG A 141 -4.36 -4.40 -17.68
CA ARG A 141 -3.03 -3.84 -17.44
C ARG A 141 -3.04 -2.32 -17.46
N VAL A 142 -2.25 -1.72 -16.60
CA VAL A 142 -1.82 -0.33 -16.65
C VAL A 142 -0.29 -0.29 -16.65
N GLU A 143 0.30 0.39 -17.64
CA GLU A 143 1.75 0.46 -17.83
C GLU A 143 2.44 -0.93 -17.73
N ASP A 144 3.40 -1.09 -16.84
CA ASP A 144 4.13 -2.34 -16.62
C ASP A 144 3.46 -3.29 -15.61
N VAL A 145 2.24 -2.98 -15.11
CA VAL A 145 1.56 -3.69 -14.02
C VAL A 145 0.23 -4.29 -14.47
N LEU A 146 -0.12 -5.48 -13.99
CA LEU A 146 -1.47 -6.04 -14.13
C LEU A 146 -2.40 -5.45 -13.06
N CYS A 147 -3.62 -5.10 -13.43
CA CYS A 147 -4.60 -4.55 -12.48
C CYS A 147 -4.92 -5.51 -11.32
N VAL A 148 -4.85 -6.82 -11.55
CA VAL A 148 -5.02 -7.83 -10.49
C VAL A 148 -3.89 -7.78 -9.45
N ASP A 149 -2.68 -7.39 -9.86
CA ASP A 149 -1.53 -7.28 -8.95
C ASP A 149 -1.63 -6.01 -8.09
N LEU A 150 -2.26 -4.92 -8.60
CA LEU A 150 -2.62 -3.77 -7.76
C LEU A 150 -3.60 -4.16 -6.65
N VAL A 151 -4.56 -5.04 -6.93
CA VAL A 151 -5.46 -5.57 -5.89
C VAL A 151 -4.66 -6.36 -4.85
N ALA A 152 -3.68 -7.17 -5.28
CA ALA A 152 -2.82 -7.93 -4.37
C ALA A 152 -2.02 -7.01 -3.41
N PHE A 153 -1.61 -5.83 -3.86
CA PHE A 153 -1.00 -4.82 -2.98
C PHE A 153 -1.95 -4.43 -1.84
N PHE A 154 -3.20 -4.10 -2.14
CA PHE A 154 -4.19 -3.73 -1.11
C PHE A 154 -4.56 -4.90 -0.20
N GLU A 155 -4.62 -6.12 -0.73
CA GLU A 155 -4.84 -7.34 0.05
C GLU A 155 -3.68 -7.57 1.03
N GLY A 156 -2.43 -7.47 0.55
CA GLY A 156 -1.23 -7.52 1.39
C GLY A 156 -1.25 -6.44 2.46
N PHE A 157 -1.56 -5.19 2.09
CA PHE A 157 -1.66 -4.08 3.05
C PHE A 157 -2.71 -4.35 4.13
N SER A 158 -3.90 -4.78 3.74
CA SER A 158 -4.97 -5.14 4.69
C SER A 158 -4.54 -6.20 5.67
N GLN A 159 -3.81 -7.22 5.19
CA GLN A 159 -3.29 -8.31 6.03
C GLN A 159 -2.24 -7.80 7.01
N GLY A 160 -1.28 -7.00 6.54
CA GLY A 160 -0.23 -6.42 7.38
C GLY A 160 -0.76 -5.48 8.44
N ALA A 161 -1.65 -4.58 8.05
CA ALA A 161 -2.26 -3.57 8.91
C ALA A 161 -3.39 -4.11 9.80
N ARG A 162 -3.93 -5.29 9.49
CA ARG A 162 -5.16 -5.83 10.09
C ARG A 162 -6.33 -4.84 9.97
N CYS A 163 -6.51 -4.29 8.78
CA CYS A 163 -7.54 -3.30 8.47
C CYS A 163 -8.48 -3.78 7.37
N THR A 164 -9.62 -3.12 7.25
CA THR A 164 -10.52 -3.27 6.11
C THR A 164 -10.29 -2.10 5.16
N ILE A 165 -10.08 -2.40 3.88
CA ILE A 165 -10.02 -1.42 2.78
C ILE A 165 -11.21 -1.62 1.86
N GLN A 166 -11.88 -0.55 1.48
CA GLN A 166 -12.87 -0.51 0.41
C GLN A 166 -12.48 0.53 -0.62
N LEU A 167 -12.43 0.10 -1.88
CA LEU A 167 -12.16 0.94 -3.03
C LEU A 167 -13.37 0.88 -3.95
N ASP A 168 -14.00 2.03 -4.17
CA ASP A 168 -15.11 2.19 -5.12
C ASP A 168 -14.62 3.04 -6.29
N LEU A 169 -14.48 2.43 -7.48
CA LEU A 169 -14.16 3.09 -8.75
C LEU A 169 -15.49 3.39 -9.44
N PHE A 170 -15.80 4.67 -9.67
CA PHE A 170 -17.15 5.08 -10.05
C PHE A 170 -17.37 5.17 -11.56
N ASP A 171 -16.35 5.51 -12.33
CA ASP A 171 -16.49 5.88 -13.71
C ASP A 171 -15.76 4.94 -14.65
N ASP A 172 -16.27 4.88 -15.91
CA ASP A 172 -15.62 4.23 -17.03
C ASP A 172 -14.60 5.17 -17.63
N SER A 173 -13.36 5.10 -17.18
CA SER A 173 -12.27 5.74 -17.90
C SER A 173 -11.91 4.93 -19.14
N ASN A 174 -11.58 5.64 -20.23
CA ASN A 174 -11.00 5.03 -21.43
C ASN A 174 -9.47 4.94 -21.34
N ASP A 175 -8.89 5.51 -20.31
CA ASP A 175 -7.46 5.51 -20.05
C ASP A 175 -7.15 4.68 -18.78
N PRO A 176 -6.40 3.56 -18.91
CA PRO A 176 -6.06 2.73 -17.76
C PRO A 176 -5.17 3.44 -16.73
N HIS A 177 -4.49 4.54 -17.11
CA HIS A 177 -3.68 5.33 -16.20
C HIS A 177 -4.53 6.22 -15.29
N HIS A 178 -5.73 6.63 -15.73
CA HIS A 178 -6.66 7.43 -14.93
C HIS A 178 -7.56 6.56 -14.04
N ALA A 179 -7.82 5.30 -14.46
CA ALA A 179 -8.72 4.37 -13.77
C ALA A 179 -8.02 3.61 -12.64
#